data_7f924741c23d516390abf8aab6e04f53
#
_entry.id   7f924741c23d516390abf8aab6e04f53
#
_cell.length_a   1.000
_cell.length_b   1.000
_cell.length_c   1.000
_cell.angle_alpha   90.00
_cell.angle_beta   90.00
_cell.angle_gamma   90.00
#
_symmetry.space_group_name_H-M   'P 1'
#
loop_
_entity.id
_entity.type
_entity.pdbx_description
1 polymer ?
#
loop_
_entity_poly.entity_id
_entity_poly.type
_entity_poly.pdbx_seq_one_letter_code
_entity_poly.pdbx_strand_id
1 'polypeptide(L)'
;MKKIFEIALGIVTSIGGFLDVGAIATAAEAGSIFGFQLIWAIILGTICVIFLVEMSGRLAAVSKHTLAAAVRERFGFNFYIIPLIAEIIVDFLVLAAEIGGVCIALQLLTGISFQWYALPVAFAIWLLIWYGNFGIIENGISVLGLVTLVFVVATFKLHPSLTQLGSGLLPTLPQQDTAHYLYLGVGILGALISPYLFYFYSSGAVEDKWDEGYIGVNRAVAGLGMSFGSVVSLGVLIVSALVLKPKGIEVDSYEQAALMLTESFGYWGFVLFAVSLGIACFGAALEVTLDTAYIVAQSFGWNWGENLKPKDAARFSLVYTVFVFLASLLMVFGIDPLQLTLFSMAITAVILPPVIIPFLVLMNDELYVGNYRNGWISNSVVIFTIVLTFVLAIVAIPLEILGG
;
A
#
# COMPACT_ATOMS: atom_id res chain seq x y z
N MET A 1 -30.29 5.49 -2.37
CA MET A 1 -29.44 5.76 -3.53
C MET A 1 -28.16 6.50 -3.15
N LYS A 2 -28.22 7.59 -2.37
CA LYS A 2 -27.01 8.35 -1.96
C LYS A 2 -25.96 7.48 -1.27
N LYS A 3 -26.33 6.68 -0.24
CA LYS A 3 -25.38 5.77 0.45
C LYS A 3 -24.77 4.70 -0.45
N ILE A 4 -25.50 4.17 -1.45
CA ILE A 4 -24.97 3.19 -2.40
C ILE A 4 -23.94 3.85 -3.31
N PHE A 5 -24.19 5.08 -3.73
CA PHE A 5 -23.22 5.85 -4.52
C PHE A 5 -21.96 6.19 -3.73
N GLU A 6 -22.11 6.61 -2.47
CA GLU A 6 -20.98 6.87 -1.55
C GLU A 6 -20.12 5.61 -1.34
N ILE A 7 -20.75 4.46 -1.11
CA ILE A 7 -20.04 3.17 -0.99
C ILE A 7 -19.32 2.82 -2.30
N ALA A 8 -20.01 2.94 -3.44
CA ALA A 8 -19.41 2.63 -4.74
C ALA A 8 -18.23 3.55 -5.05
N LEU A 9 -18.35 4.84 -4.77
CA LEU A 9 -17.30 5.82 -4.94
C LEU A 9 -16.12 5.50 -3.98
N GLY A 10 -16.38 5.25 -2.70
CA GLY A 10 -15.36 4.89 -1.72
C GLY A 10 -14.62 3.59 -2.06
N ILE A 11 -15.30 2.59 -2.65
CA ILE A 11 -14.63 1.38 -3.16
C ILE A 11 -13.70 1.72 -4.30
N VAL A 12 -14.17 2.55 -5.25
CA VAL A 12 -13.39 2.95 -6.42
C VAL A 12 -12.18 3.78 -5.98
N THR A 13 -12.32 4.72 -5.04
CA THR A 13 -11.20 5.52 -4.52
C THR A 13 -10.21 4.67 -3.74
N SER A 14 -10.66 3.68 -2.98
CA SER A 14 -9.77 2.71 -2.31
C SER A 14 -8.90 1.89 -3.28
N ILE A 15 -9.31 1.74 -4.55
CA ILE A 15 -8.53 1.04 -5.58
C ILE A 15 -7.27 1.83 -5.94
N GLY A 16 -7.35 3.16 -5.95
CA GLY A 16 -6.25 4.05 -6.35
C GLY A 16 -5.06 4.02 -5.40
N GLY A 17 -5.29 3.83 -4.10
CA GLY A 17 -4.25 3.87 -3.08
C GLY A 17 -3.85 2.53 -2.49
N PHE A 18 -4.73 1.53 -2.54
CA PHE A 18 -4.43 0.22 -1.92
C PHE A 18 -3.57 -0.69 -2.79
N LEU A 19 -3.67 -0.59 -4.11
CA LEU A 19 -2.83 -1.36 -5.01
C LEU A 19 -1.59 -0.54 -5.37
N ASP A 20 -0.55 -0.75 -4.62
CA ASP A 20 0.75 -0.10 -4.77
C ASP A 20 1.78 -0.97 -5.51
N VAL A 21 2.95 -0.40 -5.76
CA VAL A 21 4.06 -1.12 -6.39
C VAL A 21 4.50 -2.33 -5.55
N GLY A 22 4.43 -2.23 -4.23
CA GLY A 22 4.81 -3.28 -3.30
C GLY A 22 3.94 -4.52 -3.45
N ALA A 23 2.62 -4.33 -3.54
CA ALA A 23 1.67 -5.43 -3.74
C ALA A 23 1.87 -6.15 -5.08
N ILE A 24 2.19 -5.40 -6.16
CA ILE A 24 2.47 -6.00 -7.48
C ILE A 24 3.82 -6.72 -7.48
N ALA A 25 4.88 -6.08 -6.98
CA ALA A 25 6.24 -6.62 -7.01
C ALA A 25 6.36 -7.88 -6.17
N THR A 26 5.98 -7.82 -4.90
CA THR A 26 6.09 -8.96 -3.98
C THR A 26 5.24 -10.15 -4.42
N ALA A 27 4.03 -9.91 -4.93
CA ALA A 27 3.17 -10.96 -5.45
C ALA A 27 3.73 -11.59 -6.75
N ALA A 28 4.30 -10.78 -7.64
CA ALA A 28 4.89 -11.25 -8.89
C ALA A 28 6.10 -12.14 -8.63
N GLU A 29 7.02 -11.71 -7.78
CA GLU A 29 8.22 -12.47 -7.40
C GLU A 29 7.85 -13.73 -6.62
N ALA A 30 7.00 -13.62 -5.60
CA ALA A 30 6.51 -14.75 -4.83
C ALA A 30 5.85 -15.83 -5.72
N GLY A 31 5.05 -15.41 -6.70
CA GLY A 31 4.42 -16.32 -7.66
C GLY A 31 5.44 -17.01 -8.57
N SER A 32 6.45 -16.30 -9.06
CA SER A 32 7.47 -16.82 -9.97
C SER A 32 8.37 -17.85 -9.31
N ILE A 33 8.71 -17.68 -8.04
CA ILE A 33 9.64 -18.55 -7.31
C ILE A 33 8.88 -19.64 -6.53
N PHE A 34 7.93 -19.25 -5.68
CA PHE A 34 7.25 -20.17 -4.75
C PHE A 34 5.87 -20.64 -5.22
N GLY A 35 5.39 -20.14 -6.37
CA GLY A 35 4.08 -20.51 -6.90
C GLY A 35 2.95 -20.01 -5.99
N PHE A 36 2.08 -20.93 -5.55
CA PHE A 36 0.92 -20.57 -4.75
C PHE A 36 1.19 -20.50 -3.23
N GLN A 37 2.41 -20.84 -2.77
CA GLN A 37 2.70 -21.06 -1.35
C GLN A 37 2.53 -19.80 -0.46
N LEU A 38 2.55 -18.60 -1.03
CA LEU A 38 2.40 -17.32 -0.29
C LEU A 38 0.98 -16.72 -0.37
N ILE A 39 -0.01 -17.42 -0.90
CA ILE A 39 -1.42 -16.99 -0.91
C ILE A 39 -1.91 -16.66 0.52
N TRP A 40 -1.49 -17.44 1.52
CA TRP A 40 -1.87 -17.22 2.92
C TRP A 40 -1.45 -15.84 3.42
N ALA A 41 -0.29 -15.34 2.99
CA ALA A 41 0.21 -14.02 3.41
C ALA A 41 -0.67 -12.89 2.86
N ILE A 42 -1.12 -13.00 1.60
CA ILE A 42 -2.06 -12.03 1.01
C ILE A 42 -3.39 -12.05 1.76
N ILE A 43 -3.94 -13.24 2.05
CA ILE A 43 -5.22 -13.35 2.76
C ILE A 43 -5.10 -12.78 4.18
N LEU A 44 -4.05 -13.13 4.91
CA LEU A 44 -3.84 -12.65 6.27
C LEU A 44 -3.65 -11.13 6.31
N GLY A 45 -2.81 -10.58 5.43
CA GLY A 45 -2.61 -9.14 5.29
C GLY A 45 -3.91 -8.41 4.96
N THR A 46 -4.71 -8.98 4.04
CA THR A 46 -6.03 -8.44 3.66
C THR A 46 -6.96 -8.36 4.87
N ILE A 47 -7.08 -9.45 5.61
CA ILE A 47 -7.95 -9.48 6.80
C ILE A 47 -7.48 -8.41 7.80
N CYS A 48 -6.19 -8.28 8.03
CA CYS A 48 -5.64 -7.31 8.97
C CYS A 48 -5.90 -5.87 8.51
N VAL A 49 -5.62 -5.53 7.24
CA VAL A 49 -5.79 -4.17 6.73
C VAL A 49 -7.25 -3.74 6.71
N ILE A 50 -8.20 -4.65 6.47
CA ILE A 50 -9.63 -4.35 6.58
C ILE A 50 -9.98 -3.84 7.98
N PHE A 51 -9.47 -4.50 9.03
CA PHE A 51 -9.69 -4.04 10.41
C PHE A 51 -8.99 -2.71 10.69
N LEU A 52 -7.76 -2.52 10.23
CA LEU A 52 -7.00 -1.29 10.47
C LEU A 52 -7.64 -0.07 9.80
N VAL A 53 -8.04 -0.20 8.54
CA VAL A 53 -8.71 0.88 7.80
C VAL A 53 -10.09 1.17 8.40
N GLU A 54 -10.87 0.13 8.75
CA GLU A 54 -12.15 0.34 9.45
C GLU A 54 -11.96 1.07 10.77
N MET A 55 -10.99 0.66 11.58
CA MET A 55 -10.68 1.30 12.85
C MET A 55 -10.24 2.76 12.67
N SER A 56 -9.46 3.05 11.64
CA SER A 56 -8.98 4.39 11.33
C SER A 56 -10.13 5.35 11.00
N GLY A 57 -11.03 4.96 10.10
CA GLY A 57 -12.21 5.76 9.79
C GLY A 57 -13.18 5.88 10.97
N ARG A 58 -13.33 4.82 11.79
CA ARG A 58 -14.15 4.85 13.00
C ARG A 58 -13.57 5.77 14.07
N LEU A 59 -12.25 5.75 14.29
CA LEU A 59 -11.58 6.70 15.19
C LEU A 59 -11.89 8.15 14.75
N ALA A 60 -11.66 8.46 13.47
CA ALA A 60 -11.91 9.79 12.92
C ALA A 60 -13.39 10.22 13.04
N ALA A 61 -14.32 9.32 12.70
CA ALA A 61 -15.76 9.62 12.75
C ALA A 61 -16.29 9.89 14.17
N VAL A 62 -15.74 9.19 15.17
CA VAL A 62 -16.18 9.31 16.57
C VAL A 62 -15.44 10.42 17.31
N SER A 63 -14.09 10.37 17.30
CA SER A 63 -13.26 11.31 18.07
C SER A 63 -13.07 12.66 17.39
N LYS A 64 -13.31 12.76 16.06
CA LYS A 64 -12.97 13.93 15.23
C LYS A 64 -11.46 14.23 15.17
N HIS A 65 -10.63 13.28 15.59
CA HIS A 65 -9.18 13.38 15.53
C HIS A 65 -8.65 12.46 14.42
N THR A 66 -7.61 12.92 13.75
CA THR A 66 -6.80 12.03 12.90
C THR A 66 -6.01 11.08 13.77
N LEU A 67 -5.57 9.94 13.23
CA LEU A 67 -4.76 8.99 13.98
C LEU A 67 -3.48 9.64 14.53
N ALA A 68 -2.77 10.43 13.72
CA ALA A 68 -1.56 11.13 14.14
C ALA A 68 -1.81 12.09 15.31
N ALA A 69 -2.87 12.91 15.23
CA ALA A 69 -3.23 13.84 16.28
C ALA A 69 -3.63 13.10 17.56
N ALA A 70 -4.44 12.04 17.46
CA ALA A 70 -4.90 11.26 18.60
C ALA A 70 -3.76 10.55 19.34
N VAL A 71 -2.81 9.94 18.62
CA VAL A 71 -1.62 9.31 19.22
C VAL A 71 -0.77 10.36 19.93
N ARG A 72 -0.51 11.50 19.27
CA ARG A 72 0.26 12.59 19.89
C ARG A 72 -0.41 13.13 21.15
N GLU A 73 -1.72 13.31 21.14
CA GLU A 73 -2.48 13.82 22.27
C GLU A 73 -2.47 12.84 23.45
N ARG A 74 -2.71 11.56 23.16
CA ARG A 74 -2.84 10.51 24.17
C ARG A 74 -1.52 10.16 24.86
N PHE A 75 -0.42 10.07 24.08
CA PHE A 75 0.87 9.58 24.56
C PHE A 75 1.92 10.69 24.77
N GLY A 76 1.62 11.90 24.29
CA GLY A 76 2.55 13.02 24.31
C GLY A 76 3.55 12.99 23.15
N PHE A 77 4.10 14.16 22.82
CA PHE A 77 5.00 14.33 21.68
C PHE A 77 6.29 13.51 21.80
N ASN A 78 6.83 13.39 23.00
CA ASN A 78 8.09 12.63 23.25
C ASN A 78 7.97 11.14 22.90
N PHE A 79 6.80 10.55 23.08
CA PHE A 79 6.55 9.18 22.64
C PHE A 79 6.25 9.16 21.14
N TYR A 80 5.41 10.09 20.68
CA TYR A 80 4.94 10.11 19.30
C TYR A 80 6.05 10.33 18.27
N ILE A 81 7.17 10.96 18.66
CA ILE A 81 8.31 11.16 17.77
C ILE A 81 8.86 9.84 17.18
N ILE A 82 8.70 8.72 17.91
CA ILE A 82 9.16 7.39 17.46
C ILE A 82 8.33 6.89 16.28
N PRO A 83 6.98 6.74 16.39
CA PRO A 83 6.16 6.36 15.26
C PRO A 83 6.21 7.39 14.12
N LEU A 84 6.32 8.68 14.42
CA LEU A 84 6.44 9.72 13.40
C LEU A 84 7.71 9.55 12.53
N ILE A 85 8.88 9.38 13.15
CA ILE A 85 10.13 9.18 12.41
C ILE A 85 10.07 7.86 11.64
N ALA A 86 9.55 6.82 12.26
CA ALA A 86 9.40 5.51 11.65
C ALA A 86 8.55 5.61 10.36
N GLU A 87 7.42 6.30 10.43
CA GLU A 87 6.53 6.51 9.30
C GLU A 87 7.18 7.35 8.20
N ILE A 88 7.81 8.46 8.53
CA ILE A 88 8.53 9.30 7.54
C ILE A 88 9.59 8.48 6.78
N ILE A 89 10.29 7.57 7.45
CA ILE A 89 11.29 6.71 6.81
C ILE A 89 10.62 5.74 5.84
N VAL A 90 9.54 5.09 6.26
CA VAL A 90 8.78 4.16 5.41
C VAL A 90 8.19 4.90 4.22
N ASP A 91 7.48 5.97 4.45
CA ASP A 91 6.90 6.79 3.39
C ASP A 91 7.94 7.25 2.37
N PHE A 92 9.15 7.61 2.83
CA PHE A 92 10.23 8.00 1.95
C PHE A 92 10.65 6.87 1.01
N LEU A 93 10.82 5.66 1.55
CA LEU A 93 11.20 4.49 0.77
C LEU A 93 10.07 4.04 -0.15
N VAL A 94 8.85 4.02 0.36
CA VAL A 94 7.65 3.66 -0.42
C VAL A 94 7.43 4.67 -1.55
N LEU A 95 7.46 5.98 -1.27
CA LEU A 95 7.31 7.00 -2.31
C LEU A 95 8.38 6.89 -3.40
N ALA A 96 9.62 6.63 -3.02
CA ALA A 96 10.69 6.43 -4.00
C ALA A 96 10.44 5.19 -4.86
N ALA A 97 9.95 4.09 -4.26
CA ALA A 97 9.56 2.87 -4.97
C ALA A 97 8.38 3.13 -5.93
N GLU A 98 7.36 3.88 -5.48
CA GLU A 98 6.19 4.24 -6.32
C GLU A 98 6.61 5.10 -7.53
N ILE A 99 7.43 6.13 -7.30
CA ILE A 99 8.01 6.92 -8.40
C ILE A 99 8.81 6.01 -9.34
N GLY A 100 9.57 5.07 -8.80
CA GLY A 100 10.30 4.05 -9.56
C GLY A 100 9.39 3.20 -10.43
N GLY A 101 8.27 2.72 -9.87
CA GLY A 101 7.28 1.94 -10.60
C GLY A 101 6.67 2.71 -11.79
N VAL A 102 6.34 3.99 -11.60
CA VAL A 102 5.88 4.86 -12.71
C VAL A 102 6.98 5.02 -13.77
N CYS A 103 8.22 5.27 -13.34
CA CYS A 103 9.34 5.44 -14.26
C CYS A 103 9.62 4.18 -15.08
N ILE A 104 9.57 3.00 -14.46
CA ILE A 104 9.68 1.71 -15.15
C ILE A 104 8.52 1.49 -16.11
N ALA A 105 7.29 1.80 -15.72
CA ALA A 105 6.14 1.70 -16.61
C ALA A 105 6.35 2.52 -17.90
N LEU A 106 6.89 3.73 -17.75
CA LEU A 106 7.26 4.58 -18.89
C LEU A 106 8.43 4.02 -19.68
N GLN A 107 9.45 3.44 -19.03
CA GLN A 107 10.56 2.75 -19.71
C GLN A 107 10.05 1.57 -20.54
N LEU A 108 9.16 0.73 -20.00
CA LEU A 108 8.58 -0.41 -20.70
C LEU A 108 7.82 0.01 -21.96
N LEU A 109 7.14 1.17 -21.92
CA LEU A 109 6.36 1.68 -23.05
C LEU A 109 7.19 2.42 -24.10
N THR A 110 8.28 3.07 -23.71
CA THR A 110 9.04 3.98 -24.58
C THR A 110 10.43 3.49 -24.95
N GLY A 111 10.99 2.56 -24.14
CA GLY A 111 12.38 2.12 -24.26
C GLY A 111 13.44 3.11 -23.74
N ILE A 112 13.03 4.25 -23.16
CA ILE A 112 13.94 5.23 -22.55
C ILE A 112 14.17 4.85 -21.08
N SER A 113 15.43 4.91 -20.61
CA SER A 113 15.81 4.56 -19.24
C SER A 113 14.97 5.31 -18.20
N PHE A 114 14.52 4.59 -17.16
CA PHE A 114 13.66 5.07 -16.08
C PHE A 114 14.20 6.31 -15.37
N GLN A 115 15.50 6.45 -15.27
CA GLN A 115 16.17 7.59 -14.62
C GLN A 115 15.75 8.94 -15.19
N TRP A 116 15.51 9.02 -16.50
CA TRP A 116 15.10 10.26 -17.16
C TRP A 116 13.68 10.70 -16.80
N TYR A 117 12.85 9.74 -16.36
CA TYR A 117 11.48 10.01 -15.96
C TYR A 117 11.34 10.45 -14.52
N ALA A 118 12.36 10.23 -13.65
CA ALA A 118 12.26 10.45 -12.21
C ALA A 118 11.82 11.90 -11.86
N LEU A 119 12.52 12.90 -12.36
CA LEU A 119 12.15 14.32 -12.10
C LEU A 119 10.85 14.74 -12.80
N PRO A 120 10.59 14.40 -14.07
CA PRO A 120 9.30 14.65 -14.72
C PRO A 120 8.11 14.04 -13.96
N VAL A 121 8.22 12.79 -13.48
CA VAL A 121 7.18 12.13 -12.69
C VAL A 121 6.96 12.83 -11.36
N ALA A 122 8.04 13.12 -10.62
CA ALA A 122 7.95 13.88 -9.37
C ALA A 122 7.31 15.26 -9.58
N PHE A 123 7.67 15.95 -10.68
CA PHE A 123 7.07 17.23 -11.04
C PHE A 123 5.59 17.10 -11.38
N ALA A 124 5.18 16.04 -12.07
CA ALA A 124 3.77 15.78 -12.38
C ALA A 124 2.95 15.52 -11.10
N ILE A 125 3.46 14.69 -10.18
CA ILE A 125 2.85 14.44 -8.86
C ILE A 125 2.70 15.76 -8.11
N TRP A 126 3.80 16.50 -7.97
CA TRP A 126 3.81 17.80 -7.30
C TRP A 126 2.82 18.78 -7.92
N LEU A 127 2.77 18.88 -9.26
CA LEU A 127 1.90 19.82 -9.99
C LEU A 127 0.42 19.51 -9.73
N LEU A 128 0.07 18.22 -9.71
CA LEU A 128 -1.30 17.78 -9.42
C LEU A 128 -1.72 18.11 -7.99
N ILE A 129 -0.84 17.90 -7.01
CA ILE A 129 -1.13 18.24 -5.60
C ILE A 129 -1.19 19.77 -5.43
N TRP A 130 -0.33 20.53 -6.11
CA TRP A 130 -0.23 21.97 -5.97
C TRP A 130 -1.41 22.75 -6.57
N TYR A 131 -1.91 22.31 -7.71
CA TYR A 131 -2.94 23.01 -8.48
C TYR A 131 -4.26 22.23 -8.59
N GLY A 132 -4.23 20.96 -8.32
CA GLY A 132 -5.37 20.07 -8.54
C GLY A 132 -6.44 20.20 -7.47
N ASN A 133 -7.63 19.74 -7.82
CA ASN A 133 -8.66 19.36 -6.86
C ASN A 133 -8.45 17.87 -6.59
N PHE A 134 -7.96 17.54 -5.40
CA PHE A 134 -7.53 16.17 -5.07
C PHE A 134 -8.67 15.17 -5.27
N GLY A 135 -9.88 15.45 -4.85
CA GLY A 135 -11.01 14.54 -5.03
C GLY A 135 -11.33 14.24 -6.51
N ILE A 136 -11.08 15.18 -7.45
CA ILE A 136 -11.24 14.92 -8.89
C ILE A 136 -10.10 14.03 -9.39
N ILE A 137 -8.88 14.28 -8.93
CA ILE A 137 -7.69 13.53 -9.32
C ILE A 137 -7.78 12.10 -8.79
N GLU A 138 -8.10 11.93 -7.52
CA GLU A 138 -8.29 10.64 -6.86
C GLU A 138 -9.35 9.80 -7.57
N ASN A 139 -10.53 10.36 -7.84
CA ASN A 139 -11.57 9.67 -8.58
C ASN A 139 -11.14 9.28 -10.00
N GLY A 140 -10.39 10.16 -10.69
CA GLY A 140 -9.89 9.90 -12.04
C GLY A 140 -8.89 8.75 -12.06
N ILE A 141 -7.92 8.77 -11.15
CA ILE A 141 -6.90 7.71 -11.02
C ILE A 141 -7.54 6.38 -10.60
N SER A 142 -8.49 6.43 -9.69
CA SER A 142 -9.20 5.23 -9.23
C SER A 142 -9.99 4.54 -10.36
N VAL A 143 -10.64 5.32 -11.22
CA VAL A 143 -11.30 4.78 -12.44
C VAL A 143 -10.26 4.17 -13.39
N LEU A 144 -9.12 4.84 -13.60
CA LEU A 144 -8.03 4.30 -14.40
C LEU A 144 -7.43 3.05 -13.75
N GLY A 145 -7.38 2.98 -12.42
CA GLY A 145 -6.92 1.82 -11.65
C GLY A 145 -7.71 0.54 -11.94
N LEU A 146 -8.94 0.63 -12.46
CA LEU A 146 -9.69 -0.56 -12.89
C LEU A 146 -8.97 -1.36 -13.99
N VAL A 147 -7.99 -0.78 -14.68
CA VAL A 147 -7.16 -1.53 -15.63
C VAL A 147 -6.41 -2.68 -14.96
N THR A 148 -6.11 -2.57 -13.67
CA THR A 148 -5.45 -3.64 -12.89
C THR A 148 -6.28 -4.91 -12.79
N LEU A 149 -7.60 -4.85 -13.04
CA LEU A 149 -8.44 -6.04 -13.19
C LEU A 149 -7.96 -6.99 -14.28
N VAL A 150 -7.07 -6.54 -15.17
CA VAL A 150 -6.43 -7.40 -16.17
C VAL A 150 -5.76 -8.64 -15.55
N PHE A 151 -5.19 -8.52 -14.33
CA PHE A 151 -4.60 -9.65 -13.61
C PHE A 151 -5.68 -10.67 -13.19
N VAL A 152 -6.84 -10.18 -12.76
CA VAL A 152 -7.97 -11.04 -12.40
C VAL A 152 -8.53 -11.73 -13.65
N VAL A 153 -8.68 -10.99 -14.75
CA VAL A 153 -9.12 -11.57 -16.04
C VAL A 153 -8.11 -12.61 -16.56
N ALA A 154 -6.80 -12.33 -16.44
CA ALA A 154 -5.77 -13.28 -16.79
C ALA A 154 -5.85 -14.57 -15.96
N THR A 155 -6.09 -14.45 -14.64
CA THR A 155 -6.30 -15.59 -13.75
C THR A 155 -7.42 -16.49 -14.24
N PHE A 156 -8.59 -15.91 -14.59
CA PHE A 156 -9.71 -16.69 -15.13
C PHE A 156 -9.39 -17.35 -16.48
N LYS A 157 -8.64 -16.69 -17.35
CA LYS A 157 -8.22 -17.27 -18.64
C LYS A 157 -7.26 -18.44 -18.49
N LEU A 158 -6.41 -18.43 -17.47
CA LEU A 158 -5.41 -19.47 -17.23
C LEU A 158 -5.96 -20.70 -16.50
N HIS A 159 -7.22 -20.64 -16.00
CA HIS A 159 -7.92 -21.75 -15.36
C HIS A 159 -7.13 -22.46 -14.26
N PRO A 160 -6.69 -21.78 -13.17
CA PRO A 160 -5.95 -22.43 -12.09
C PRO A 160 -6.77 -23.55 -11.45
N SER A 161 -6.13 -24.64 -11.06
CA SER A 161 -6.81 -25.71 -10.36
C SER A 161 -7.11 -25.29 -8.91
N LEU A 162 -8.34 -25.52 -8.45
CA LEU A 162 -8.74 -25.21 -7.07
C LEU A 162 -7.91 -25.95 -6.02
N THR A 163 -7.42 -27.14 -6.36
CA THR A 163 -6.55 -27.92 -5.47
C THR A 163 -5.20 -27.24 -5.27
N GLN A 164 -4.62 -26.68 -6.33
CA GLN A 164 -3.36 -25.94 -6.27
C GLN A 164 -3.53 -24.62 -5.47
N LEU A 165 -4.62 -23.89 -5.68
CA LEU A 165 -4.91 -22.69 -4.91
C LEU A 165 -5.12 -23.02 -3.42
N GLY A 166 -5.82 -24.12 -3.14
CA GLY A 166 -6.08 -24.60 -1.77
C GLY A 166 -4.79 -24.95 -1.00
N SER A 167 -3.77 -25.45 -1.69
CA SER A 167 -2.48 -25.75 -1.04
C SER A 167 -1.74 -24.50 -0.54
N GLY A 168 -1.98 -23.33 -1.12
CA GLY A 168 -1.38 -22.07 -0.71
C GLY A 168 -2.08 -21.34 0.43
N LEU A 169 -3.23 -21.87 0.92
CA LEU A 169 -3.98 -21.25 2.01
C LEU A 169 -3.33 -21.43 3.38
N LEU A 170 -2.47 -22.42 3.53
CA LEU A 170 -1.76 -22.70 4.77
C LEU A 170 -0.27 -22.42 4.59
N PRO A 171 0.39 -21.81 5.58
CA PRO A 171 1.81 -21.57 5.52
C PRO A 171 2.57 -22.91 5.51
N THR A 172 3.29 -23.16 4.44
CA THR A 172 4.14 -24.35 4.28
C THR A 172 5.54 -23.87 3.95
N LEU A 173 6.52 -24.24 4.76
CA LEU A 173 7.91 -23.89 4.48
C LEU A 173 8.41 -24.67 3.27
N PRO A 174 9.05 -24.03 2.29
CA PRO A 174 9.66 -24.71 1.16
C PRO A 174 10.88 -25.52 1.63
N GLN A 175 11.26 -26.52 0.83
CA GLN A 175 12.45 -27.34 1.11
C GLN A 175 13.77 -26.64 0.78
N GLN A 176 13.71 -25.61 -0.06
CA GLN A 176 14.85 -24.83 -0.50
C GLN A 176 14.50 -23.35 -0.38
N ASP A 177 15.49 -22.52 -0.12
CA ASP A 177 15.39 -21.07 -0.07
C ASP A 177 14.33 -20.55 0.93
N THR A 178 14.39 -21.09 2.13
CA THR A 178 13.46 -20.71 3.22
C THR A 178 13.64 -19.25 3.63
N ALA A 179 14.86 -18.70 3.55
CA ALA A 179 15.14 -17.32 3.89
C ALA A 179 14.39 -16.36 2.97
N HIS A 180 14.52 -16.55 1.67
CA HIS A 180 13.84 -15.74 0.66
C HIS A 180 12.31 -15.90 0.71
N TYR A 181 11.82 -17.12 0.95
CA TYR A 181 10.39 -17.35 1.19
C TYR A 181 9.83 -16.52 2.34
N LEU A 182 10.53 -16.52 3.47
CA LEU A 182 10.13 -15.72 4.63
C LEU A 182 10.24 -14.22 4.34
N TYR A 183 11.29 -13.81 3.64
CA TYR A 183 11.48 -12.42 3.22
C TYR A 183 10.33 -11.91 2.33
N LEU A 184 9.95 -12.68 1.31
CA LEU A 184 8.80 -12.34 0.47
C LEU A 184 7.47 -12.38 1.23
N GLY A 185 7.29 -13.34 2.15
CA GLY A 185 6.12 -13.38 3.03
C GLY A 185 6.00 -12.11 3.89
N VAL A 186 7.12 -11.62 4.44
CA VAL A 186 7.21 -10.36 5.18
C VAL A 186 6.92 -9.19 4.26
N GLY A 187 7.50 -9.17 3.06
CA GLY A 187 7.28 -8.14 2.05
C GLY A 187 5.80 -8.02 1.65
N ILE A 188 5.12 -9.15 1.41
CA ILE A 188 3.68 -9.18 1.11
C ILE A 188 2.87 -8.60 2.28
N LEU A 189 3.17 -9.00 3.52
CA LEU A 189 2.48 -8.48 4.70
C LEU A 189 2.75 -6.97 4.88
N GLY A 190 4.00 -6.53 4.68
CA GLY A 190 4.37 -5.12 4.71
C GLY A 190 3.66 -4.28 3.65
N ALA A 191 3.57 -4.77 2.42
CA ALA A 191 2.86 -4.12 1.33
C ALA A 191 1.36 -3.95 1.62
N LEU A 192 0.72 -4.99 2.13
CA LEU A 192 -0.73 -4.98 2.40
C LEU A 192 -1.11 -4.20 3.66
N ILE A 193 -0.20 -4.07 4.64
CA ILE A 193 -0.46 -3.41 5.92
C ILE A 193 0.33 -2.09 6.03
N SER A 194 0.57 -1.43 4.93
CA SER A 194 1.32 -0.16 4.92
C SER A 194 0.64 0.90 5.79
N PRO A 195 1.38 1.54 6.73
CA PRO A 195 0.80 2.47 7.67
C PRO A 195 0.18 3.72 7.04
N TYR A 196 0.74 4.21 5.92
CA TYR A 196 0.18 5.35 5.22
C TYR A 196 -1.31 5.18 4.89
N LEU A 197 -1.76 3.94 4.58
CA LEU A 197 -3.15 3.65 4.25
C LEU A 197 -4.12 4.10 5.33
N PHE A 198 -3.84 3.80 6.58
CA PHE A 198 -4.76 4.15 7.68
C PHE A 198 -4.49 5.53 8.28
N TYR A 199 -3.28 6.08 8.16
CA TYR A 199 -3.04 7.49 8.49
C TYR A 199 -3.75 8.42 7.49
N PHE A 200 -3.54 8.20 6.20
CA PHE A 200 -4.19 8.96 5.13
C PHE A 200 -5.71 8.85 5.24
N TYR A 201 -6.24 7.64 5.41
CA TYR A 201 -7.67 7.39 5.54
C TYR A 201 -8.29 8.14 6.74
N SER A 202 -7.60 8.20 7.89
CA SER A 202 -8.08 8.97 9.04
C SER A 202 -8.07 10.48 8.77
N SER A 203 -7.10 10.95 8.02
CA SER A 203 -6.95 12.37 7.64
C SER A 203 -8.08 12.80 6.71
N GLY A 204 -8.34 12.04 5.66
CA GLY A 204 -9.47 12.25 4.75
C GLY A 204 -10.82 12.19 5.47
N ALA A 205 -11.02 11.21 6.36
CA ALA A 205 -12.25 11.09 7.13
C ALA A 205 -12.53 12.32 8.02
N VAL A 206 -11.50 12.92 8.62
CA VAL A 206 -11.63 14.17 9.40
C VAL A 206 -11.90 15.36 8.48
N GLU A 207 -11.21 15.45 7.34
CA GLU A 207 -11.40 16.53 6.36
C GLU A 207 -12.82 16.51 5.78
N ASP A 208 -13.35 15.33 5.47
CA ASP A 208 -14.71 15.08 5.01
C ASP A 208 -15.76 15.20 6.12
N LYS A 209 -15.33 15.46 7.37
CA LYS A 209 -16.20 15.65 8.55
C LYS A 209 -17.11 14.44 8.80
N TRP A 210 -16.59 13.24 8.68
CA TRP A 210 -17.36 12.03 8.99
C TRP A 210 -17.88 12.07 10.42
N ASP A 211 -19.04 11.46 10.63
CA ASP A 211 -19.69 11.31 11.93
C ASP A 211 -20.09 9.85 12.18
N GLU A 212 -20.68 9.59 13.33
CA GLU A 212 -21.11 8.24 13.71
C GLU A 212 -22.09 7.61 12.70
N GLY A 213 -22.86 8.43 11.98
CA GLY A 213 -23.77 7.98 10.93
C GLY A 213 -23.05 7.37 9.72
N TYR A 214 -21.78 7.69 9.56
CA TYR A 214 -20.92 7.20 8.47
C TYR A 214 -20.25 5.86 8.78
N ILE A 215 -20.25 5.37 10.01
CA ILE A 215 -19.58 4.13 10.42
C ILE A 215 -20.02 2.93 9.57
N GLY A 216 -21.30 2.85 9.20
CA GLY A 216 -21.79 1.78 8.34
C GLY A 216 -21.21 1.80 6.92
N VAL A 217 -21.02 3.01 6.36
CA VAL A 217 -20.37 3.21 5.06
C VAL A 217 -18.89 2.88 5.17
N ASN A 218 -18.21 3.38 6.21
CA ASN A 218 -16.81 3.08 6.51
C ASN A 218 -16.52 1.57 6.53
N ARG A 219 -17.34 0.78 7.22
CA ARG A 219 -17.21 -0.69 7.25
C ARG A 219 -17.32 -1.32 5.87
N ALA A 220 -18.28 -0.84 5.06
CA ALA A 220 -18.47 -1.37 3.72
C ALA A 220 -17.30 -1.00 2.80
N VAL A 221 -16.82 0.25 2.86
CA VAL A 221 -15.68 0.73 2.08
C VAL A 221 -14.39 0.00 2.49
N ALA A 222 -14.09 -0.09 3.78
CA ALA A 222 -12.92 -0.82 4.26
C ALA A 222 -12.97 -2.30 3.85
N GLY A 223 -14.12 -2.97 4.02
CA GLY A 223 -14.26 -4.38 3.66
C GLY A 223 -14.14 -4.64 2.17
N LEU A 224 -14.91 -3.93 1.36
CA LEU A 224 -14.96 -4.16 -0.08
C LEU A 224 -13.77 -3.55 -0.83
N GLY A 225 -13.34 -2.34 -0.45
CA GLY A 225 -12.21 -1.68 -1.08
C GLY A 225 -10.90 -2.44 -0.87
N MET A 226 -10.58 -2.78 0.37
CA MET A 226 -9.36 -3.54 0.68
C MET A 226 -9.39 -4.96 0.08
N SER A 227 -10.56 -5.63 0.10
CA SER A 227 -10.71 -6.94 -0.56
C SER A 227 -10.49 -6.85 -2.07
N PHE A 228 -10.92 -5.77 -2.71
CA PHE A 228 -10.74 -5.59 -4.15
C PHE A 228 -9.25 -5.53 -4.53
N GLY A 229 -8.46 -4.68 -3.88
CA GLY A 229 -7.03 -4.59 -4.15
C GLY A 229 -6.31 -5.91 -3.88
N SER A 230 -6.69 -6.62 -2.81
CA SER A 230 -6.14 -7.93 -2.49
C SER A 230 -6.48 -9.02 -3.53
N VAL A 231 -7.66 -8.96 -4.14
CA VAL A 231 -8.03 -9.85 -5.25
C VAL A 231 -7.13 -9.60 -6.46
N VAL A 232 -6.75 -8.35 -6.74
CA VAL A 232 -5.78 -8.04 -7.79
C VAL A 232 -4.40 -8.58 -7.44
N SER A 233 -3.92 -8.39 -6.20
CA SER A 233 -2.63 -8.94 -5.74
C SER A 233 -2.60 -10.48 -5.83
N LEU A 234 -3.69 -11.15 -5.45
CA LEU A 234 -3.85 -12.59 -5.67
C LEU A 234 -3.77 -12.95 -7.15
N GLY A 235 -4.41 -12.15 -8.01
CA GLY A 235 -4.34 -12.31 -9.47
C GLY A 235 -2.91 -12.23 -9.98
N VAL A 236 -2.13 -11.26 -9.52
CA VAL A 236 -0.70 -11.10 -9.87
C VAL A 236 0.09 -12.35 -9.46
N LEU A 237 -0.04 -12.80 -8.21
CA LEU A 237 0.65 -14.00 -7.71
C LEU A 237 0.27 -15.23 -8.52
N ILE A 238 -1.03 -15.46 -8.75
CA ILE A 238 -1.53 -16.64 -9.48
C ILE A 238 -1.06 -16.63 -10.93
N VAL A 239 -1.14 -15.51 -11.61
CA VAL A 239 -0.69 -15.39 -13.02
C VAL A 239 0.81 -15.60 -13.12
N SER A 240 1.60 -15.00 -12.22
CA SER A 240 3.04 -15.21 -12.13
C SER A 240 3.38 -16.69 -11.89
N ALA A 241 2.70 -17.35 -10.96
CA ALA A 241 2.88 -18.78 -10.66
C ALA A 241 2.55 -19.69 -11.83
N LEU A 242 1.56 -19.35 -12.66
CA LEU A 242 1.13 -20.16 -13.79
C LEU A 242 1.96 -19.93 -15.05
N VAL A 243 2.48 -18.70 -15.23
CA VAL A 243 3.14 -18.31 -16.49
C VAL A 243 4.66 -18.28 -16.36
N LEU A 244 5.18 -17.68 -15.29
CA LEU A 244 6.64 -17.48 -15.15
C LEU A 244 7.31 -18.70 -14.54
N LYS A 245 6.81 -19.22 -13.43
CA LYS A 245 7.41 -20.37 -12.74
C LYS A 245 7.62 -21.60 -13.63
N PRO A 246 6.66 -22.06 -14.47
CA PRO A 246 6.87 -23.22 -15.34
C PRO A 246 7.95 -22.98 -16.41
N LYS A 247 8.25 -21.72 -16.72
CA LYS A 247 9.28 -21.32 -17.68
C LYS A 247 10.65 -21.11 -17.02
N GLY A 248 10.75 -21.26 -15.69
CA GLY A 248 11.96 -21.00 -14.93
C GLY A 248 12.36 -19.52 -14.92
N ILE A 249 11.39 -18.61 -15.09
CA ILE A 249 11.62 -17.16 -15.06
C ILE A 249 11.35 -16.70 -13.63
N GLU A 250 12.39 -16.35 -12.92
CA GLU A 250 12.34 -15.66 -11.63
C GLU A 250 12.26 -14.16 -11.88
N VAL A 251 11.48 -13.44 -11.08
CA VAL A 251 11.26 -12.01 -11.29
C VAL A 251 12.36 -11.21 -10.59
N ASP A 252 13.42 -10.90 -11.31
CA ASP A 252 14.52 -10.03 -10.87
C ASP A 252 14.37 -8.59 -11.40
N SER A 253 13.39 -8.36 -12.26
CA SER A 253 13.08 -7.05 -12.83
C SER A 253 11.62 -6.92 -13.25
N TYR A 254 11.12 -5.70 -13.36
CA TYR A 254 9.75 -5.46 -13.83
C TYR A 254 9.55 -5.84 -15.31
N GLU A 255 10.62 -5.87 -16.12
CA GLU A 255 10.60 -6.37 -17.48
C GLU A 255 10.24 -7.86 -17.52
N GLN A 256 10.78 -8.65 -16.60
CA GLN A 256 10.44 -10.07 -16.45
C GLN A 256 9.02 -10.23 -15.92
N ALA A 257 8.62 -9.42 -14.91
CA ALA A 257 7.27 -9.41 -14.41
C ALA A 257 6.23 -9.13 -15.51
N ALA A 258 6.53 -8.22 -16.43
CA ALA A 258 5.63 -7.87 -17.54
C ALA A 258 5.30 -9.06 -18.46
N LEU A 259 6.16 -10.08 -18.50
CA LEU A 259 5.93 -11.28 -19.30
C LEU A 259 4.75 -12.13 -18.80
N MET A 260 4.34 -11.97 -17.53
CA MET A 260 3.26 -12.77 -16.96
C MET A 260 1.92 -12.62 -17.70
N LEU A 261 1.62 -11.45 -18.26
CA LEU A 261 0.38 -11.20 -18.99
C LEU A 261 0.43 -11.58 -20.47
N THR A 262 1.63 -11.85 -21.02
CA THR A 262 1.81 -12.13 -22.45
C THR A 262 1.15 -13.42 -22.90
N GLU A 263 1.04 -14.43 -22.04
CA GLU A 263 0.36 -15.68 -22.36
C GLU A 263 -1.15 -15.49 -22.51
N SER A 264 -1.74 -14.63 -21.69
CA SER A 264 -3.18 -14.36 -21.71
C SER A 264 -3.61 -13.36 -22.80
N PHE A 265 -2.75 -12.39 -23.17
CA PHE A 265 -3.11 -11.27 -24.02
C PHE A 265 -2.12 -10.97 -25.15
N GLY A 266 -1.10 -11.85 -25.37
CA GLY A 266 -0.07 -11.62 -26.38
C GLY A 266 0.72 -10.33 -26.12
N TYR A 267 1.10 -9.62 -27.18
CA TYR A 267 1.82 -8.34 -27.08
C TYR A 267 1.08 -7.30 -26.20
N TRP A 268 -0.25 -7.25 -26.26
CA TRP A 268 -1.04 -6.35 -25.41
C TRP A 268 -0.89 -6.65 -23.94
N GLY A 269 -0.54 -7.89 -23.55
CA GLY A 269 -0.27 -8.23 -22.15
C GLY A 269 0.86 -7.42 -21.55
N PHE A 270 1.95 -7.23 -22.32
CA PHE A 270 3.07 -6.39 -21.89
C PHE A 270 2.66 -4.92 -21.69
N VAL A 271 1.91 -4.37 -22.64
CA VAL A 271 1.40 -2.98 -22.55
C VAL A 271 0.44 -2.84 -21.39
N LEU A 272 -0.48 -3.79 -21.17
CA LEU A 272 -1.44 -3.77 -20.08
C LEU A 272 -0.74 -3.87 -18.72
N PHE A 273 0.33 -4.65 -18.60
CA PHE A 273 1.15 -4.69 -17.39
C PHE A 273 1.76 -3.31 -17.11
N ALA A 274 2.43 -2.71 -18.10
CA ALA A 274 3.08 -1.41 -17.94
C ALA A 274 2.08 -0.31 -17.56
N VAL A 275 0.93 -0.27 -18.23
CA VAL A 275 -0.14 0.70 -17.92
C VAL A 275 -0.71 0.47 -16.52
N SER A 276 -0.96 -0.80 -16.14
CA SER A 276 -1.46 -1.15 -14.80
C SER A 276 -0.49 -0.74 -13.71
N LEU A 277 0.80 -1.07 -13.87
CA LEU A 277 1.87 -0.68 -12.95
C LEU A 277 1.94 0.84 -12.82
N GLY A 278 2.00 1.57 -13.96
CA GLY A 278 2.15 3.02 -13.95
C GLY A 278 0.99 3.74 -13.27
N ILE A 279 -0.25 3.31 -13.51
CA ILE A 279 -1.44 3.92 -12.89
C ILE A 279 -1.51 3.62 -11.41
N ALA A 280 -1.28 2.37 -10.99
CA ALA A 280 -1.28 1.98 -9.59
C ALA A 280 -0.23 2.77 -8.80
N CYS A 281 1.02 2.75 -9.28
CA CYS A 281 2.12 3.49 -8.66
C CYS A 281 1.88 5.00 -8.62
N PHE A 282 1.30 5.57 -9.66
CA PHE A 282 1.05 7.01 -9.70
C PHE A 282 -0.01 7.43 -8.67
N GLY A 283 -1.05 6.62 -8.50
CA GLY A 283 -2.06 6.82 -7.46
C GLY A 283 -1.47 6.74 -6.06
N ALA A 284 -0.75 5.66 -5.77
CA ALA A 284 -0.09 5.46 -4.47
C ALA A 284 0.95 6.55 -4.18
N ALA A 285 1.72 7.01 -5.19
CA ALA A 285 2.68 8.10 -5.01
C ALA A 285 2.02 9.43 -4.59
N LEU A 286 0.82 9.74 -5.10
CA LEU A 286 0.07 10.93 -4.67
C LEU A 286 -0.36 10.80 -3.21
N GLU A 287 -0.92 9.65 -2.82
CA GLU A 287 -1.40 9.40 -1.46
C GLU A 287 -0.26 9.42 -0.45
N VAL A 288 0.85 8.71 -0.70
CA VAL A 288 2.03 8.70 0.20
C VAL A 288 2.65 10.09 0.32
N THR A 289 2.72 10.85 -0.79
CA THR A 289 3.23 12.24 -0.77
C THR A 289 2.36 13.13 0.14
N LEU A 290 1.04 12.98 0.09
CA LEU A 290 0.13 13.73 0.95
C LEU A 290 0.13 13.19 2.38
N ASP A 291 0.20 11.87 2.58
CA ASP A 291 0.23 11.29 3.93
C ASP A 291 1.39 11.81 4.74
N THR A 292 2.60 11.80 4.18
CA THR A 292 3.78 12.39 4.84
C THR A 292 3.54 13.84 5.25
N ALA A 293 2.93 14.63 4.39
CA ALA A 293 2.62 16.02 4.73
C ALA A 293 1.54 16.12 5.82
N TYR A 294 0.54 15.25 5.79
CA TYR A 294 -0.49 15.17 6.83
C TYR A 294 0.10 14.80 8.19
N ILE A 295 0.84 13.71 8.28
CA ILE A 295 1.40 13.24 9.55
C ILE A 295 2.35 14.27 10.17
N VAL A 296 3.19 14.93 9.35
CA VAL A 296 4.09 15.99 9.81
C VAL A 296 3.30 17.21 10.27
N ALA A 297 2.36 17.73 9.46
CA ALA A 297 1.60 18.92 9.83
C ALA A 297 0.73 18.70 11.08
N GLN A 298 0.07 17.55 11.19
CA GLN A 298 -0.73 17.17 12.35
C GLN A 298 0.14 16.98 13.60
N SER A 299 1.36 16.49 13.45
CA SER A 299 2.33 16.34 14.54
C SER A 299 2.74 17.66 15.16
N PHE A 300 2.88 18.69 14.35
CA PHE A 300 3.29 20.03 14.81
C PHE A 300 2.13 21.02 14.98
N GLY A 301 0.88 20.59 14.73
CA GLY A 301 -0.30 21.44 14.83
C GLY A 301 -0.34 22.56 13.77
N TRP A 302 0.21 22.28 12.58
CA TRP A 302 0.13 23.22 11.46
C TRP A 302 -1.18 23.09 10.71
N ASN A 303 -1.53 24.12 9.93
CA ASN A 303 -2.65 24.01 9.00
C ASN A 303 -2.34 22.96 7.94
N TRP A 304 -3.31 22.10 7.67
CA TRP A 304 -3.23 21.01 6.71
C TRP A 304 -4.58 20.78 6.03
N GLY A 305 -4.56 20.19 4.85
CA GLY A 305 -5.73 19.82 4.08
C GLY A 305 -5.45 19.87 2.58
N GLU A 306 -5.92 18.86 1.86
CA GLU A 306 -5.75 18.73 0.41
C GLU A 306 -6.47 19.83 -0.38
N ASN A 307 -7.52 20.41 0.20
CA ASN A 307 -8.32 21.46 -0.41
C ASN A 307 -7.83 22.87 -0.03
N LEU A 308 -6.80 22.99 0.79
CA LEU A 308 -6.21 24.27 1.15
C LEU A 308 -5.23 24.73 0.06
N LYS A 309 -5.29 26.04 -0.25
CA LYS A 309 -4.30 26.63 -1.15
C LYS A 309 -2.91 26.61 -0.50
N PRO A 310 -1.83 26.42 -1.27
CA PRO A 310 -0.47 26.36 -0.72
C PRO A 310 -0.09 27.55 0.17
N LYS A 311 -0.58 28.73 -0.13
CA LYS A 311 -0.35 29.95 0.69
C LYS A 311 -1.03 29.89 2.07
N ASP A 312 -2.12 29.16 2.21
CA ASP A 312 -2.92 29.07 3.44
C ASP A 312 -2.41 27.92 4.35
N ALA A 313 -1.67 26.96 3.75
CA ALA A 313 -1.01 25.83 4.42
C ALA A 313 0.46 25.69 3.95
N ALA A 314 1.24 26.77 4.01
CA ALA A 314 2.56 26.83 3.39
C ALA A 314 3.57 25.78 3.93
N ARG A 315 3.49 25.43 5.24
CA ARG A 315 4.37 24.41 5.82
C ARG A 315 4.01 23.02 5.34
N PHE A 316 2.72 22.71 5.27
CA PHE A 316 2.20 21.47 4.70
C PHE A 316 2.65 21.33 3.23
N SER A 317 2.49 22.39 2.45
CA SER A 317 2.92 22.41 1.04
C SER A 317 4.43 22.30 0.86
N LEU A 318 5.22 22.84 1.77
CA LEU A 318 6.67 22.68 1.76
C LEU A 318 7.09 21.23 2.01
N VAL A 319 6.41 20.53 2.95
CA VAL A 319 6.72 19.12 3.26
C VAL A 319 6.52 18.25 2.03
N TYR A 320 5.35 18.24 1.41
CA TYR A 320 5.13 17.40 0.24
C TYR A 320 6.02 17.79 -0.95
N THR A 321 6.33 19.08 -1.11
CA THR A 321 7.23 19.56 -2.16
C THR A 321 8.63 18.98 -1.98
N VAL A 322 9.22 19.15 -0.79
CA VAL A 322 10.57 18.65 -0.50
C VAL A 322 10.60 17.13 -0.60
N PHE A 323 9.58 16.46 -0.08
CA PHE A 323 9.54 15.02 0.05
C PHE A 323 9.49 14.32 -1.31
N VAL A 324 8.61 14.75 -2.22
CA VAL A 324 8.48 14.13 -3.55
C VAL A 324 9.74 14.28 -4.40
N PHE A 325 10.38 15.46 -4.37
CA PHE A 325 11.62 15.66 -5.11
C PHE A 325 12.79 14.91 -4.49
N LEU A 326 12.88 14.88 -3.15
CA LEU A 326 13.94 14.15 -2.46
C LEU A 326 13.82 12.63 -2.71
N ALA A 327 12.63 12.06 -2.66
CA ALA A 327 12.39 10.65 -2.95
C ALA A 327 12.76 10.29 -4.42
N SER A 328 12.45 11.20 -5.37
CA SER A 328 12.79 10.97 -6.78
C SER A 328 14.27 10.90 -7.07
N LEU A 329 15.12 11.48 -6.20
CA LEU A 329 16.59 11.44 -6.39
C LEU A 329 17.13 10.01 -6.33
N LEU A 330 16.50 9.09 -5.60
CA LEU A 330 16.92 7.69 -5.57
C LEU A 330 16.85 7.07 -6.99
N MET A 331 15.82 7.43 -7.74
CA MET A 331 15.66 7.00 -9.14
C MET A 331 16.66 7.69 -10.07
N VAL A 332 16.93 8.98 -9.86
CA VAL A 332 17.96 9.72 -10.63
C VAL A 332 19.33 9.08 -10.46
N PHE A 333 19.67 8.63 -9.24
CA PHE A 333 20.92 7.93 -8.96
C PHE A 333 20.96 6.49 -9.45
N GLY A 334 19.88 5.97 -10.02
CA GLY A 334 19.83 4.66 -10.64
C GLY A 334 19.72 3.51 -9.65
N ILE A 335 19.13 3.74 -8.47
CA ILE A 335 18.77 2.66 -7.54
C ILE A 335 17.72 1.80 -8.23
N ASP A 336 17.91 0.47 -8.17
CA ASP A 336 17.00 -0.49 -8.78
C ASP A 336 15.60 -0.39 -8.16
N PRO A 337 14.55 -0.11 -8.95
CA PRO A 337 13.22 0.10 -8.40
C PRO A 337 12.59 -1.15 -7.79
N LEU A 338 12.86 -2.35 -8.33
CA LEU A 338 12.30 -3.59 -7.79
C LEU A 338 12.93 -3.92 -6.44
N GLN A 339 14.25 -3.88 -6.36
CA GLN A 339 14.98 -4.14 -5.10
C GLN A 339 14.60 -3.12 -4.03
N LEU A 340 14.47 -1.84 -4.40
CA LEU A 340 14.02 -0.80 -3.46
C LEU A 340 12.60 -1.09 -2.96
N THR A 341 11.71 -1.54 -3.85
CA THR A 341 10.34 -1.91 -3.48
C THR A 341 10.32 -3.05 -2.46
N LEU A 342 11.00 -4.15 -2.75
CA LEU A 342 11.05 -5.31 -1.85
C LEU A 342 11.65 -4.95 -0.49
N PHE A 343 12.72 -4.18 -0.50
CA PHE A 343 13.37 -3.70 0.72
C PHE A 343 12.44 -2.77 1.52
N SER A 344 11.76 -1.82 0.87
CA SER A 344 10.84 -0.90 1.56
C SER A 344 9.68 -1.65 2.21
N MET A 345 9.11 -2.66 1.55
CA MET A 345 8.03 -3.48 2.11
C MET A 345 8.51 -4.31 3.31
N ALA A 346 9.72 -4.85 3.26
CA ALA A 346 10.30 -5.57 4.39
C ALA A 346 10.56 -4.64 5.59
N ILE A 347 11.06 -3.42 5.37
CA ILE A 347 11.25 -2.42 6.43
C ILE A 347 9.90 -1.96 7.00
N THR A 348 8.88 -1.80 6.16
CA THR A 348 7.51 -1.49 6.61
C THR A 348 7.06 -2.49 7.67
N ALA A 349 7.27 -3.78 7.45
CA ALA A 349 6.92 -4.84 8.40
C ALA A 349 7.60 -4.68 9.77
N VAL A 350 8.86 -4.23 9.81
CA VAL A 350 9.61 -3.98 11.06
C VAL A 350 9.02 -2.82 11.85
N ILE A 351 8.51 -1.82 11.14
CA ILE A 351 8.01 -0.56 11.73
C ILE A 351 6.55 -0.66 12.20
N LEU A 352 5.81 -1.69 11.79
CA LEU A 352 4.41 -1.86 12.17
C LEU A 352 4.13 -1.76 13.68
N PRO A 353 4.89 -2.42 14.60
CA PRO A 353 4.57 -2.39 16.02
C PRO A 353 4.55 -0.99 16.64
N PRO A 354 5.56 -0.12 16.48
CA PRO A 354 5.53 1.22 17.07
C PRO A 354 4.39 2.09 16.54
N VAL A 355 3.87 1.82 15.36
CA VAL A 355 2.75 2.54 14.76
C VAL A 355 1.40 1.98 15.22
N ILE A 356 1.24 0.66 15.21
CA ILE A 356 -0.06 0.01 15.45
C ILE A 356 -0.35 -0.18 16.92
N ILE A 357 0.64 -0.37 17.79
CA ILE A 357 0.39 -0.53 19.23
C ILE A 357 -0.32 0.69 19.82
N PRO A 358 0.14 1.94 19.61
CA PRO A 358 -0.59 3.12 20.06
C PRO A 358 -1.99 3.23 19.49
N PHE A 359 -2.17 2.86 18.22
CA PHE A 359 -3.46 2.85 17.57
C PHE A 359 -4.42 1.86 18.23
N LEU A 360 -3.98 0.64 18.53
CA LEU A 360 -4.80 -0.34 19.27
C LEU A 360 -5.21 0.16 20.66
N VAL A 361 -4.32 0.86 21.35
CA VAL A 361 -4.65 1.46 22.65
C VAL A 361 -5.75 2.50 22.49
N LEU A 362 -5.66 3.40 21.49
CA LEU A 362 -6.71 4.38 21.20
C LEU A 362 -8.06 3.72 20.90
N MET A 363 -8.05 2.63 20.10
CA MET A 363 -9.26 1.93 19.72
C MET A 363 -9.93 1.14 20.86
N ASN A 364 -9.27 1.02 22.00
CA ASN A 364 -9.80 0.44 23.23
C ASN A 364 -10.03 1.50 24.33
N ASP A 365 -9.69 2.78 24.08
CA ASP A 365 -9.85 3.87 25.03
C ASP A 365 -11.24 4.53 24.86
N GLU A 366 -12.03 4.50 25.94
CA GLU A 366 -13.37 5.08 25.96
C GLU A 366 -13.40 6.59 25.71
N LEU A 367 -12.32 7.29 26.04
CA LEU A 367 -12.22 8.74 25.83
C LEU A 367 -12.21 9.11 24.33
N TYR A 368 -11.68 8.22 23.46
CA TYR A 368 -11.59 8.48 22.03
C TYR A 368 -12.74 7.87 21.23
N VAL A 369 -13.12 6.65 21.53
CA VAL A 369 -14.10 5.91 20.71
C VAL A 369 -15.40 5.56 21.45
N GLY A 370 -15.54 5.96 22.69
CA GLY A 370 -16.77 5.75 23.49
C GLY A 370 -17.26 4.30 23.45
N ASN A 371 -18.51 4.13 23.06
CA ASN A 371 -19.14 2.80 22.90
C ASN A 371 -18.67 2.01 21.65
N TYR A 372 -17.87 2.64 20.77
CA TYR A 372 -17.37 2.03 19.54
C TYR A 372 -15.99 1.41 19.71
N ARG A 373 -15.64 0.96 20.93
CA ARG A 373 -14.40 0.25 21.21
C ARG A 373 -14.27 -1.04 20.41
N ASN A 374 -13.04 -1.46 20.20
CA ASN A 374 -12.75 -2.74 19.52
C ASN A 374 -13.37 -3.92 20.26
N GLY A 375 -13.91 -4.85 19.47
CA GLY A 375 -14.23 -6.17 19.98
C GLY A 375 -12.98 -7.07 20.07
N TRP A 376 -13.11 -8.20 20.77
CA TRP A 376 -12.02 -9.16 20.91
C TRP A 376 -11.49 -9.69 19.57
N ILE A 377 -12.36 -9.87 18.56
CA ILE A 377 -11.98 -10.35 17.23
C ILE A 377 -11.03 -9.37 16.55
N SER A 378 -11.40 -8.08 16.50
CA SER A 378 -10.57 -7.03 15.88
C SER A 378 -9.19 -6.95 16.54
N ASN A 379 -9.15 -6.95 17.88
CA ASN A 379 -7.90 -6.92 18.62
C ASN A 379 -7.05 -8.17 18.34
N SER A 380 -7.65 -9.36 18.40
CA SER A 380 -6.92 -10.62 18.20
C SER A 380 -6.32 -10.74 16.81
N VAL A 381 -7.09 -10.39 15.77
CA VAL A 381 -6.61 -10.45 14.37
C VAL A 381 -5.44 -9.50 14.17
N VAL A 382 -5.58 -8.26 14.61
CA VAL A 382 -4.53 -7.25 14.40
C VAL A 382 -3.29 -7.60 15.23
N ILE A 383 -3.42 -7.94 16.52
CA ILE A 383 -2.30 -8.32 17.36
C ILE A 383 -1.57 -9.54 16.79
N PHE A 384 -2.31 -10.58 16.41
CA PHE A 384 -1.71 -11.80 15.84
C PHE A 384 -0.92 -11.48 14.58
N THR A 385 -1.51 -10.74 13.64
CA THR A 385 -0.85 -10.43 12.37
C THR A 385 0.40 -9.56 12.59
N ILE A 386 0.31 -8.53 13.43
CA ILE A 386 1.45 -7.64 13.68
C ILE A 386 2.59 -8.36 14.38
N VAL A 387 2.28 -9.19 15.38
CA VAL A 387 3.30 -9.99 16.08
C VAL A 387 3.96 -10.97 15.10
N LEU A 388 3.15 -11.67 14.29
CA LEU A 388 3.68 -12.59 13.28
C LEU A 388 4.58 -11.88 12.29
N THR A 389 4.10 -10.78 11.70
CA THR A 389 4.85 -10.00 10.71
C THR A 389 6.17 -9.48 11.28
N PHE A 390 6.15 -8.97 12.50
CA PHE A 390 7.34 -8.48 13.17
C PHE A 390 8.36 -9.58 13.48
N VAL A 391 7.89 -10.71 14.01
CA VAL A 391 8.77 -11.87 14.30
C VAL A 391 9.40 -12.40 13.02
N LEU A 392 8.60 -12.54 11.96
CA LEU A 392 9.12 -12.96 10.66
C LEU A 392 10.13 -11.96 10.10
N ALA A 393 9.88 -10.65 10.21
CA ALA A 393 10.77 -9.62 9.71
C ALA A 393 12.15 -9.64 10.42
N ILE A 394 12.17 -9.80 11.74
CA ILE A 394 13.42 -9.89 12.53
C ILE A 394 14.25 -11.11 12.11
N VAL A 395 13.62 -12.18 11.68
CA VAL A 395 14.32 -13.41 11.26
C VAL A 395 14.70 -13.34 9.78
N ALA A 396 13.74 -12.97 8.92
CA ALA A 396 13.90 -13.06 7.47
C ALA A 396 14.88 -12.03 6.90
N ILE A 397 14.82 -10.77 7.38
CA ILE A 397 15.67 -9.71 6.82
C ILE A 397 17.17 -9.98 7.06
N PRO A 398 17.62 -10.33 8.28
CA PRO A 398 19.02 -10.69 8.48
C PRO A 398 19.47 -11.94 7.70
N LEU A 399 18.60 -12.95 7.58
CA LEU A 399 18.93 -14.15 6.81
C LEU A 399 19.12 -13.82 5.33
N GLU A 400 18.22 -13.02 4.73
CA GLU A 400 18.32 -12.60 3.34
C GLU A 400 19.58 -11.77 3.09
N ILE A 401 19.91 -10.81 3.96
CA ILE A 401 21.11 -9.98 3.81
C ILE A 401 22.41 -10.82 3.95
N LEU A 402 22.39 -11.86 4.78
CA LEU A 402 23.56 -12.72 5.02
C LEU A 402 23.69 -13.84 3.99
N GLY A 403 22.76 -13.97 3.04
CA GLY A 403 22.75 -15.01 2.01
C GLY A 403 22.47 -16.39 2.58
N GLY A 404 21.46 -16.47 3.48
CA GLY A 404 21.03 -17.67 4.19
C GLY A 404 20.36 -18.72 3.34
#